data_870444e7449a9ec456bb99d7a5f2b94e
#
_entry.id   870444e7449a9ec456bb99d7a5f2b94e
#
_cell.length_a   1.000
_cell.length_b   1.000
_cell.length_c   1.000
_cell.angle_alpha   90.00
_cell.angle_beta   90.00
_cell.angle_gamma   90.00
#
_symmetry.space_group_name_H-M   'P 1'
#
loop_
_entity.id
_entity.type
_entity.pdbx_description
1 polymer ?
#
loop_
_entity_poly.entity_id
_entity_poly.type
_entity_poly.pdbx_seq_one_letter_code
_entity_poly.pdbx_strand_id
1 'polypeptide(L)'
;MDSMRLLNAHRSINQLLGKLALGLEKDQLNREIVSLSEHLFGSRKASILKLDPQHNTLHLEYAPNLPDFYNQAIEGVEIGERVGSCGAAAYSGKSVVVSDIESHPNWQPYAELAKAANVAACWSVPIVSRQDKVLGTFAIYSDMPSKPAKEELEILDLLAALYSIALEKYQLEEQLHYHVNRDPLTQCYNRRIFYLEAEPLLETARHNEYGIGCFFIDVDEFKYINDRFGHDIGDAVLINLANWLMAQFPQQAVISRYGGDEFVAICPFVHKQAFQAFYQQLQSKIKMFFLIEDYSVSVSIGADYAEGESLANVDALIRQADICMYQVKRAHQTVSARLN
;
A
#
# COMPACT_ATOMS: atom_id res chain seq x y z
N MET A 1 -5.03 -34.13 29.46
CA MET A 1 -5.88 -33.22 28.66
C MET A 1 -5.08 -32.19 27.86
N ASP A 2 -3.98 -31.71 28.40
CA ASP A 2 -3.17 -30.62 27.85
C ASP A 2 -2.42 -30.97 26.54
N SER A 3 -1.83 -32.17 26.47
CA SER A 3 -1.12 -32.64 25.24
C SER A 3 -2.04 -32.76 24.02
N MET A 4 -3.33 -33.12 24.19
CA MET A 4 -4.29 -33.21 23.11
C MET A 4 -4.68 -31.82 22.58
N ARG A 5 -4.79 -30.84 23.47
CA ARG A 5 -5.08 -29.45 23.10
C ARG A 5 -3.95 -28.82 22.29
N LEU A 6 -2.71 -29.03 22.72
CA LEU A 6 -1.52 -28.57 22.01
C LEU A 6 -1.41 -29.26 20.64
N LEU A 7 -1.66 -30.55 20.54
CA LEU A 7 -1.66 -31.28 19.27
C LEU A 7 -2.74 -30.74 18.29
N ASN A 8 -3.93 -30.46 18.80
CA ASN A 8 -5.00 -29.85 18.00
C ASN A 8 -4.64 -28.44 17.53
N ALA A 9 -4.03 -27.62 18.40
CA ALA A 9 -3.53 -26.29 18.04
C ALA A 9 -2.50 -26.38 16.91
N HIS A 10 -1.48 -27.25 17.04
CA HIS A 10 -0.49 -27.47 15.98
C HIS A 10 -1.12 -27.88 14.64
N ARG A 11 -2.12 -28.79 14.65
CA ARG A 11 -2.82 -29.22 13.43
C ARG A 11 -3.56 -28.05 12.78
N SER A 12 -4.28 -27.25 13.55
CA SER A 12 -5.02 -26.10 13.04
C SER A 12 -4.09 -25.00 12.51
N ILE A 13 -2.98 -24.73 13.20
CA ILE A 13 -1.95 -23.79 12.77
C ILE A 13 -1.32 -24.24 11.45
N ASN A 14 -0.99 -25.54 11.31
CA ASN A 14 -0.46 -26.09 10.07
C ASN A 14 -1.46 -26.01 8.91
N GLN A 15 -2.75 -26.19 9.17
CA GLN A 15 -3.79 -25.99 8.15
C GLN A 15 -3.86 -24.51 7.71
N LEU A 16 -3.75 -23.59 8.63
CA LEU A 16 -3.75 -22.15 8.33
C LEU A 16 -2.49 -21.73 7.56
N LEU A 17 -1.32 -22.28 7.92
CA LEU A 17 -0.08 -22.15 7.14
C LEU A 17 -0.23 -22.66 5.71
N GLY A 18 -0.89 -23.83 5.52
CA GLY A 18 -1.19 -24.35 4.20
C GLY A 18 -2.06 -23.40 3.37
N LYS A 19 -3.09 -22.84 3.96
CA LYS A 19 -3.94 -21.82 3.29
C LYS A 19 -3.14 -20.56 2.93
N LEU A 20 -2.28 -20.11 3.86
CA LEU A 20 -1.41 -18.95 3.63
C LEU A 20 -0.47 -19.16 2.43
N ALA A 21 0.09 -20.36 2.31
CA ALA A 21 0.92 -20.74 1.16
C ALA A 21 0.15 -20.79 -0.18
N LEU A 22 -1.16 -21.06 -0.12
CA LEU A 22 -2.05 -21.06 -1.27
C LEU A 22 -2.67 -19.69 -1.62
N GLY A 23 -2.24 -18.62 -0.95
CA GLY A 23 -2.69 -17.25 -1.27
C GLY A 23 -3.85 -16.74 -0.42
N LEU A 24 -3.96 -17.17 0.85
CA LEU A 24 -4.94 -16.61 1.79
C LEU A 24 -4.75 -15.10 1.92
N GLU A 25 -5.82 -14.34 1.71
CA GLU A 25 -5.82 -12.88 1.85
C GLU A 25 -5.70 -12.43 3.32
N LYS A 26 -5.08 -11.25 3.56
CA LYS A 26 -4.80 -10.73 4.90
C LYS A 26 -6.05 -10.61 5.78
N ASP A 27 -7.14 -10.09 5.25
CA ASP A 27 -8.40 -9.93 5.98
C ASP A 27 -9.02 -11.27 6.36
N GLN A 28 -8.86 -12.26 5.51
CA GLN A 28 -9.34 -13.61 5.79
C GLN A 28 -8.46 -14.29 6.83
N LEU A 29 -7.13 -14.10 6.77
CA LEU A 29 -6.21 -14.56 7.80
C LEU A 29 -6.57 -13.96 9.17
N ASN A 30 -6.81 -12.66 9.25
CA ASN A 30 -7.20 -11.98 10.48
C ASN A 30 -8.44 -12.63 11.11
N ARG A 31 -9.46 -12.89 10.29
CA ARG A 31 -10.68 -13.57 10.74
C ARG A 31 -10.41 -14.99 11.25
N GLU A 32 -9.67 -15.78 10.47
CA GLU A 32 -9.43 -17.18 10.78
C GLU A 32 -8.53 -17.37 12.00
N ILE A 33 -7.46 -16.57 12.14
CA ILE A 33 -6.51 -16.70 13.26
C ILE A 33 -7.12 -16.23 14.58
N VAL A 34 -7.90 -15.15 14.58
CA VAL A 34 -8.61 -14.69 15.79
C VAL A 34 -9.69 -15.68 16.19
N SER A 35 -10.51 -16.15 15.25
CA SER A 35 -11.51 -17.18 15.52
C SER A 35 -10.90 -18.49 16.07
N LEU A 36 -9.77 -18.93 15.50
CA LEU A 36 -9.03 -20.09 15.97
C LEU A 36 -8.51 -19.86 17.39
N SER A 37 -7.92 -18.70 17.68
CA SER A 37 -7.40 -18.39 18.99
C SER A 37 -8.51 -18.39 20.05
N GLU A 38 -9.65 -17.74 19.80
CA GLU A 38 -10.79 -17.70 20.71
C GLU A 38 -11.34 -19.11 20.98
N HIS A 39 -11.40 -19.97 19.95
CA HIS A 39 -11.77 -21.37 20.13
C HIS A 39 -10.77 -22.14 21.00
N LEU A 40 -9.47 -21.97 20.75
CA LEU A 40 -8.41 -22.64 21.51
C LEU A 40 -8.32 -22.17 22.97
N PHE A 41 -8.66 -20.92 23.24
CA PHE A 41 -8.63 -20.31 24.58
C PHE A 41 -9.99 -20.32 25.29
N GLY A 42 -10.96 -21.12 24.82
CA GLY A 42 -12.23 -21.33 25.50
C GLY A 42 -13.13 -20.09 25.46
N SER A 43 -13.31 -19.51 24.28
CA SER A 43 -14.15 -18.33 24.03
C SER A 43 -13.66 -17.03 24.70
N ARG A 44 -12.38 -16.97 25.12
CA ARG A 44 -11.75 -15.71 25.49
C ARG A 44 -11.57 -14.85 24.25
N LYS A 45 -11.65 -13.53 24.42
CA LYS A 45 -11.52 -12.57 23.31
C LYS A 45 -10.07 -12.45 22.88
N ALA A 46 -9.83 -12.15 21.59
CA ALA A 46 -8.49 -11.94 21.07
C ALA A 46 -8.39 -10.62 20.31
N SER A 47 -7.19 -10.05 20.27
CA SER A 47 -6.85 -8.90 19.45
C SER A 47 -5.50 -9.05 18.77
N ILE A 48 -5.39 -8.41 17.62
CA ILE A 48 -4.15 -8.16 16.91
C ILE A 48 -3.98 -6.65 16.80
N LEU A 49 -2.86 -6.14 17.29
CA LEU A 49 -2.49 -4.74 17.15
C LEU A 49 -1.20 -4.65 16.31
N LYS A 50 -1.16 -3.71 15.37
CA LYS A 50 0.01 -3.40 14.54
C LYS A 50 0.80 -2.26 15.17
N LEU A 51 2.14 -2.37 15.21
CA LEU A 51 3.02 -1.30 15.64
C LEU A 51 3.31 -0.33 14.48
N ASP A 52 3.10 0.96 14.71
CA ASP A 52 3.71 2.03 13.92
C ASP A 52 5.08 2.37 14.54
N PRO A 53 6.19 2.00 13.89
CA PRO A 53 7.52 2.25 14.43
C PRO A 53 7.96 3.71 14.32
N GLN A 54 7.28 4.56 13.51
CA GLN A 54 7.62 5.98 13.37
C GLN A 54 7.10 6.79 14.56
N HIS A 55 5.88 6.45 15.01
CA HIS A 55 5.24 7.16 16.13
C HIS A 55 5.30 6.37 17.44
N ASN A 56 5.81 5.13 17.44
CA ASN A 56 5.80 4.21 18.57
C ASN A 56 4.39 3.97 19.16
N THR A 57 3.40 3.81 18.28
CA THR A 57 2.00 3.61 18.64
C THR A 57 1.47 2.27 18.14
N LEU A 58 0.54 1.69 18.89
CA LEU A 58 -0.19 0.49 18.48
C LEU A 58 -1.54 0.88 17.86
N HIS A 59 -1.83 0.27 16.72
CA HIS A 59 -3.07 0.47 15.97
C HIS A 59 -3.85 -0.82 15.85
N LEU A 60 -5.18 -0.73 15.91
CA LEU A 60 -6.05 -1.88 15.80
C LEU A 60 -5.94 -2.52 14.40
N GLU A 61 -5.48 -3.75 14.35
CA GLU A 61 -5.53 -4.55 13.12
C GLU A 61 -6.82 -5.40 13.06
N TYR A 62 -7.13 -6.14 14.15
CA TYR A 62 -8.34 -6.95 14.22
C TYR A 62 -8.69 -7.37 15.65
N ALA A 63 -9.92 -7.06 16.10
CA ALA A 63 -10.47 -7.49 17.40
C ALA A 63 -12.01 -7.46 17.39
N PRO A 64 -12.67 -8.41 16.70
CA PRO A 64 -14.11 -8.33 16.41
C PRO A 64 -15.01 -8.48 17.65
N ASN A 65 -14.52 -9.14 18.70
CA ASN A 65 -15.29 -9.47 19.90
C ASN A 65 -14.98 -8.58 21.12
N LEU A 66 -14.06 -7.61 20.96
CA LEU A 66 -13.92 -6.52 21.91
C LEU A 66 -14.95 -5.42 21.58
N PRO A 67 -15.48 -4.70 22.58
CA PRO A 67 -16.44 -3.61 22.34
C PRO A 67 -15.83 -2.47 21.50
N ASP A 68 -16.62 -1.84 20.64
CA ASP A 68 -16.17 -0.77 19.78
C ASP A 68 -15.56 0.41 20.55
N PHE A 69 -16.15 0.79 21.69
CA PHE A 69 -15.60 1.86 22.53
C PHE A 69 -14.20 1.51 23.08
N TYR A 70 -13.95 0.21 23.37
CA TYR A 70 -12.66 -0.24 23.82
C TYR A 70 -11.65 -0.21 22.68
N ASN A 71 -12.04 -0.70 21.51
CA ASN A 71 -11.21 -0.65 20.29
C ASN A 71 -10.82 0.78 19.91
N GLN A 72 -11.75 1.73 20.03
CA GLN A 72 -11.48 3.16 19.81
C GLN A 72 -10.52 3.74 20.84
N ALA A 73 -10.64 3.33 22.10
CA ALA A 73 -9.78 3.86 23.18
C ALA A 73 -8.34 3.34 23.13
N ILE A 74 -8.09 2.18 22.55
CA ILE A 74 -6.74 1.61 22.38
C ILE A 74 -6.08 1.99 21.04
N GLU A 75 -6.84 2.63 20.14
CA GLU A 75 -6.31 3.06 18.84
C GLU A 75 -5.28 4.18 19.02
N GLY A 76 -4.08 3.98 18.48
CA GLY A 76 -2.99 4.94 18.59
C GLY A 76 -2.32 5.01 19.97
N VAL A 77 -2.51 4.00 20.84
CA VAL A 77 -1.87 3.96 22.16
C VAL A 77 -0.34 3.85 22.01
N GLU A 78 0.40 4.72 22.71
CA GLU A 78 1.86 4.66 22.73
C GLU A 78 2.35 3.38 23.42
N ILE A 79 3.48 2.81 22.94
CA ILE A 79 4.12 1.69 23.62
C ILE A 79 4.95 2.17 24.80
N GLY A 80 5.05 1.35 25.86
CA GLY A 80 5.82 1.72 27.05
C GLY A 80 5.80 0.65 28.11
N GLU A 81 6.75 0.70 29.03
CA GLU A 81 6.94 -0.30 30.09
C GLU A 81 5.68 -0.53 30.94
N ARG A 82 4.87 0.53 31.14
CA ARG A 82 3.66 0.51 31.99
C ARG A 82 2.36 0.78 31.22
N VAL A 83 2.31 0.39 29.95
CA VAL A 83 1.13 0.63 29.09
C VAL A 83 0.40 -0.68 28.84
N GLY A 84 -0.52 -1.03 29.73
CA GLY A 84 -1.31 -2.26 29.64
C GLY A 84 -0.44 -3.50 29.43
N SER A 85 -1.00 -4.53 28.79
CA SER A 85 -0.22 -5.72 28.40
C SER A 85 0.38 -5.57 27.00
N CYS A 86 -0.40 -5.07 26.03
CA CYS A 86 0.07 -4.95 24.64
C CYS A 86 1.17 -3.90 24.46
N GLY A 87 0.99 -2.70 25.04
CA GLY A 87 2.01 -1.66 24.99
C GLY A 87 3.32 -2.07 25.67
N ALA A 88 3.24 -2.78 26.80
CA ALA A 88 4.42 -3.31 27.51
C ALA A 88 5.08 -4.46 26.74
N ALA A 89 4.32 -5.35 26.09
CA ALA A 89 4.85 -6.43 25.26
C ALA A 89 5.55 -5.87 24.00
N ALA A 90 4.95 -4.89 23.35
CA ALA A 90 5.55 -4.23 22.19
C ALA A 90 6.84 -3.49 22.55
N TYR A 91 6.86 -2.80 23.69
CA TYR A 91 8.03 -2.06 24.19
C TYR A 91 9.20 -2.97 24.57
N SER A 92 8.90 -4.05 25.32
CA SER A 92 9.93 -4.95 25.83
C SER A 92 10.37 -6.03 24.85
N GLY A 93 9.59 -6.30 23.79
CA GLY A 93 9.78 -7.45 22.90
C GLY A 93 9.59 -8.80 23.60
N LYS A 94 8.89 -8.82 24.74
CA LYS A 94 8.64 -10.02 25.56
C LYS A 94 7.17 -10.18 25.89
N SER A 95 6.75 -11.43 26.10
CA SER A 95 5.39 -11.73 26.53
C SER A 95 5.08 -11.10 27.89
N VAL A 96 3.93 -10.44 28.00
CA VAL A 96 3.44 -9.79 29.21
C VAL A 96 2.13 -10.44 29.64
N VAL A 97 2.13 -11.04 30.84
CA VAL A 97 0.97 -11.71 31.41
C VAL A 97 0.45 -10.90 32.60
N VAL A 98 -0.74 -10.35 32.45
CA VAL A 98 -1.48 -9.69 33.54
C VAL A 98 -2.66 -10.59 33.91
N SER A 99 -2.52 -11.28 35.05
CA SER A 99 -3.51 -12.25 35.51
C SER A 99 -4.71 -11.60 36.23
N ASP A 100 -4.52 -10.38 36.71
CA ASP A 100 -5.55 -9.57 37.38
C ASP A 100 -5.28 -8.10 37.06
N ILE A 101 -6.14 -7.53 36.23
CA ILE A 101 -6.02 -6.13 35.72
C ILE A 101 -6.29 -5.13 36.85
N GLU A 102 -7.21 -5.40 37.76
CA GLU A 102 -7.64 -4.46 38.80
C GLU A 102 -6.46 -4.11 39.74
N SER A 103 -5.60 -5.08 40.03
CA SER A 103 -4.45 -4.90 40.93
C SER A 103 -3.12 -4.58 40.22
N HIS A 104 -3.07 -4.63 38.86
CA HIS A 104 -1.81 -4.56 38.15
C HIS A 104 -1.43 -3.11 37.77
N PRO A 105 -0.20 -2.63 38.10
CA PRO A 105 0.22 -1.25 37.90
C PRO A 105 0.18 -0.79 36.43
N ASN A 106 0.44 -1.66 35.46
CA ASN A 106 0.37 -1.31 34.04
C ASN A 106 -1.04 -0.96 33.56
N TRP A 107 -2.06 -1.37 34.32
CA TRP A 107 -3.46 -1.18 33.94
C TRP A 107 -4.17 -0.10 34.76
N GLN A 108 -3.51 0.47 35.77
CA GLN A 108 -4.12 1.53 36.58
C GLN A 108 -4.74 2.67 35.76
N PRO A 109 -4.11 3.20 34.69
CA PRO A 109 -4.71 4.23 33.87
C PRO A 109 -5.90 3.75 33.02
N TYR A 110 -6.03 2.44 32.85
CA TYR A 110 -7.01 1.80 31.95
C TYR A 110 -8.04 0.94 32.71
N ALA A 111 -8.01 0.93 34.05
CA ALA A 111 -8.83 0.03 34.88
C ALA A 111 -10.33 0.21 34.64
N GLU A 112 -10.82 1.43 34.59
CA GLU A 112 -12.25 1.72 34.31
C GLU A 112 -12.65 1.30 32.90
N LEU A 113 -11.77 1.52 31.90
CA LEU A 113 -11.99 1.08 30.53
C LEU A 113 -12.07 -0.45 30.44
N ALA A 114 -11.14 -1.16 31.08
CA ALA A 114 -11.12 -2.62 31.12
C ALA A 114 -12.39 -3.17 31.81
N LYS A 115 -12.79 -2.59 32.94
CA LYS A 115 -14.02 -2.95 33.64
C LYS A 115 -15.27 -2.75 32.79
N ALA A 116 -15.38 -1.63 32.09
CA ALA A 116 -16.47 -1.35 31.18
C ALA A 116 -16.53 -2.34 29.99
N ALA A 117 -15.37 -2.81 29.52
CA ALA A 117 -15.24 -3.80 28.45
C ALA A 117 -15.40 -5.25 28.92
N ASN A 118 -15.63 -5.47 30.21
CA ASN A 118 -15.64 -6.80 30.85
C ASN A 118 -14.37 -7.58 30.56
N VAL A 119 -13.20 -6.97 30.88
CA VAL A 119 -11.85 -7.53 30.74
C VAL A 119 -11.16 -7.48 32.10
N ALA A 120 -10.85 -8.66 32.65
CA ALA A 120 -10.24 -8.81 33.98
C ALA A 120 -8.81 -9.37 33.95
N ALA A 121 -8.40 -10.02 32.85
CA ALA A 121 -7.02 -10.45 32.61
C ALA A 121 -6.65 -10.25 31.13
N CYS A 122 -5.35 -10.02 30.87
CA CYS A 122 -4.84 -9.86 29.51
C CYS A 122 -3.42 -10.46 29.40
N TRP A 123 -3.25 -11.36 28.44
CA TRP A 123 -1.96 -11.96 28.08
C TRP A 123 -1.58 -11.51 26.69
N SER A 124 -0.45 -10.86 26.55
CA SER A 124 -0.01 -10.31 25.27
C SER A 124 1.38 -10.82 24.93
N VAL A 125 1.56 -11.23 23.68
CA VAL A 125 2.86 -11.63 23.13
C VAL A 125 3.22 -10.70 21.97
N PRO A 126 4.51 -10.35 21.79
CA PRO A 126 4.93 -9.57 20.65
C PRO A 126 4.92 -10.42 19.38
N ILE A 127 4.51 -9.83 18.27
CA ILE A 127 4.68 -10.37 16.93
C ILE A 127 6.04 -9.89 16.45
N VAL A 128 7.01 -10.80 16.32
CA VAL A 128 8.41 -10.44 16.06
C VAL A 128 8.85 -10.94 14.69
N SER A 129 9.46 -10.07 13.88
CA SER A 129 10.01 -10.40 12.57
C SER A 129 11.29 -11.25 12.68
N ARG A 130 11.75 -11.82 11.55
CA ARG A 130 13.04 -12.53 11.45
C ARG A 130 14.25 -11.66 11.80
N GLN A 131 14.10 -10.34 11.81
CA GLN A 131 15.16 -9.38 12.17
C GLN A 131 15.03 -8.90 13.62
N ASP A 132 14.32 -9.64 14.47
CA ASP A 132 14.04 -9.30 15.87
C ASP A 132 13.33 -7.94 16.07
N LYS A 133 12.60 -7.46 15.07
CA LYS A 133 11.79 -6.25 15.17
C LYS A 133 10.37 -6.60 15.57
N VAL A 134 9.82 -5.87 16.54
CA VAL A 134 8.41 -5.99 16.91
C VAL A 134 7.55 -5.36 15.82
N LEU A 135 6.63 -6.13 15.25
CA LEU A 135 5.66 -5.72 14.23
C LEU A 135 4.30 -5.35 14.82
N GLY A 136 4.03 -5.81 16.03
CA GLY A 136 2.76 -5.65 16.72
C GLY A 136 2.63 -6.58 17.91
N THR A 137 1.39 -6.81 18.36
CA THR A 137 1.10 -7.72 19.47
C THR A 137 -0.12 -8.58 19.19
N PHE A 138 -0.11 -9.80 19.71
CA PHE A 138 -1.25 -10.70 19.74
C PHE A 138 -1.67 -10.88 21.20
N ALA A 139 -2.93 -10.64 21.53
CA ALA A 139 -3.38 -10.68 22.92
C ALA A 139 -4.67 -11.49 23.10
N ILE A 140 -4.77 -12.12 24.29
CA ILE A 140 -5.95 -12.83 24.78
C ILE A 140 -6.46 -12.11 26.00
N TYR A 141 -7.78 -11.93 26.06
CA TYR A 141 -8.49 -11.25 27.14
C TYR A 141 -9.48 -12.20 27.80
N SER A 142 -9.49 -12.19 29.13
CA SER A 142 -10.45 -12.95 29.96
C SER A 142 -11.37 -12.00 30.72
N ASP A 143 -12.62 -12.38 30.89
CA ASP A 143 -13.62 -11.70 31.71
C ASP A 143 -13.49 -11.96 33.22
N MET A 144 -12.57 -12.88 33.59
CA MET A 144 -12.24 -13.19 34.97
C MET A 144 -10.71 -13.15 35.15
N PRO A 145 -10.21 -12.81 36.36
CA PRO A 145 -8.81 -12.97 36.68
C PRO A 145 -8.34 -14.39 36.39
N SER A 146 -7.29 -14.51 35.55
CA SER A 146 -6.79 -15.82 35.13
C SER A 146 -5.33 -15.77 34.76
N LYS A 147 -4.62 -16.86 35.07
CA LYS A 147 -3.23 -17.07 34.70
C LYS A 147 -3.17 -18.11 33.57
N PRO A 148 -2.43 -17.87 32.48
CA PRO A 148 -2.29 -18.88 31.44
C PRO A 148 -1.53 -20.11 31.93
N ALA A 149 -1.92 -21.29 31.46
CA ALA A 149 -1.10 -22.47 31.54
C ALA A 149 0.12 -22.32 30.60
N LYS A 150 1.17 -23.12 30.84
CA LYS A 150 2.37 -23.07 29.99
C LYS A 150 2.05 -23.36 28.51
N GLU A 151 1.19 -24.34 28.28
CA GLU A 151 0.72 -24.75 26.96
C GLU A 151 -0.09 -23.65 26.26
N GLU A 152 -0.83 -22.84 27.04
CA GLU A 152 -1.58 -21.69 26.48
C GLU A 152 -0.62 -20.60 25.99
N LEU A 153 0.46 -20.33 26.71
CA LEU A 153 1.49 -19.39 26.25
C LEU A 153 2.21 -19.93 25.00
N GLU A 154 2.55 -21.22 24.97
CA GLU A 154 3.15 -21.86 23.79
C GLU A 154 2.24 -21.74 22.55
N ILE A 155 0.93 -21.94 22.71
CA ILE A 155 -0.05 -21.77 21.64
C ILE A 155 -0.10 -20.29 21.19
N LEU A 156 -0.10 -19.35 22.11
CA LEU A 156 -0.13 -17.92 21.80
C LEU A 156 1.14 -17.47 21.06
N ASP A 157 2.30 -17.94 21.49
CA ASP A 157 3.58 -17.71 20.80
C ASP A 157 3.57 -18.28 19.37
N LEU A 158 3.02 -19.48 19.17
CA LEU A 158 2.88 -20.10 17.86
C LEU A 158 1.94 -19.30 16.93
N LEU A 159 0.83 -18.78 17.45
CA LEU A 159 -0.10 -17.92 16.69
C LEU A 159 0.58 -16.60 16.29
N ALA A 160 1.32 -15.99 17.20
CA ALA A 160 2.08 -14.77 16.93
C ALA A 160 3.18 -15.00 15.87
N ALA A 161 3.88 -16.14 15.97
CA ALA A 161 4.89 -16.53 14.97
C ALA A 161 4.28 -16.79 13.58
N LEU A 162 3.14 -17.49 13.51
CA LEU A 162 2.39 -17.66 12.25
C LEU A 162 2.00 -16.31 11.64
N TYR A 163 1.48 -15.40 12.47
CA TYR A 163 1.07 -14.09 12.00
C TYR A 163 2.25 -13.24 11.53
N SER A 164 3.40 -13.34 12.20
CA SER A 164 4.65 -12.71 11.76
C SER A 164 5.08 -13.19 10.36
N ILE A 165 5.07 -14.49 10.13
CA ILE A 165 5.39 -15.09 8.82
C ILE A 165 4.43 -14.56 7.74
N ALA A 166 3.14 -14.46 8.07
CA ALA A 166 2.14 -13.95 7.15
C ALA A 166 2.36 -12.47 6.80
N LEU A 167 2.66 -11.63 7.79
CA LEU A 167 2.95 -10.21 7.57
C LEU A 167 4.19 -10.03 6.67
N GLU A 168 5.28 -10.77 6.94
CA GLU A 168 6.47 -10.73 6.10
C GLU A 168 6.18 -11.20 4.66
N LYS A 169 5.36 -12.24 4.49
CA LYS A 169 4.93 -12.70 3.17
C LYS A 169 4.17 -11.60 2.41
N TYR A 170 3.17 -10.99 3.04
CA TYR A 170 2.40 -9.92 2.39
C TYR A 170 3.25 -8.71 2.03
N GLN A 171 4.17 -8.31 2.93
CA GLN A 171 5.11 -7.22 2.63
C GLN A 171 6.03 -7.56 1.45
N LEU A 172 6.51 -8.80 1.38
CA LEU A 172 7.36 -9.24 0.27
C LEU A 172 6.59 -9.28 -1.06
N GLU A 173 5.35 -9.75 -1.03
CA GLU A 173 4.47 -9.76 -2.20
C GLU A 173 4.16 -8.34 -2.69
N GLU A 174 3.88 -7.42 -1.79
CA GLU A 174 3.66 -6.01 -2.10
C GLU A 174 4.91 -5.36 -2.71
N GLN A 175 6.09 -5.60 -2.14
CA GLN A 175 7.37 -5.13 -2.69
C GLN A 175 7.64 -5.73 -4.07
N LEU A 176 7.42 -7.03 -4.23
CA LEU A 176 7.58 -7.70 -5.51
C LEU A 176 6.61 -7.13 -6.56
N HIS A 177 5.35 -6.93 -6.20
CA HIS A 177 4.35 -6.28 -7.04
C HIS A 177 4.78 -4.86 -7.44
N TYR A 178 5.30 -4.09 -6.49
CA TYR A 178 5.78 -2.74 -6.75
C TYR A 178 6.93 -2.75 -7.77
N HIS A 179 7.97 -3.57 -7.55
CA HIS A 179 9.16 -3.62 -8.42
C HIS A 179 8.89 -4.24 -9.80
N VAL A 180 8.01 -5.25 -9.87
CA VAL A 180 7.65 -5.91 -11.15
C VAL A 180 6.75 -5.02 -12.02
N ASN A 181 6.00 -4.11 -11.40
CA ASN A 181 4.97 -3.33 -12.06
C ASN A 181 5.41 -1.92 -12.47
N ARG A 182 6.57 -1.47 -11.98
CA ARG A 182 7.07 -0.12 -12.26
C ARG A 182 8.36 -0.13 -13.06
N ASP A 183 8.61 0.95 -13.76
CA ASP A 183 9.91 1.25 -14.37
C ASP A 183 10.92 1.59 -13.25
N PRO A 184 12.09 0.93 -13.19
CA PRO A 184 13.01 1.08 -12.06
C PRO A 184 13.62 2.48 -11.97
N LEU A 185 13.73 3.21 -13.10
CA LEU A 185 14.30 4.55 -13.13
C LEU A 185 13.28 5.61 -12.70
N THR A 186 12.08 5.58 -13.29
CA THR A 186 11.10 6.66 -13.17
C THR A 186 10.01 6.38 -12.16
N GLN A 187 9.85 5.16 -11.71
CA GLN A 187 8.79 4.69 -10.82
C GLN A 187 7.37 4.84 -11.39
N CYS A 188 7.21 5.27 -12.65
CA CYS A 188 5.96 5.14 -13.37
C CYS A 188 5.61 3.66 -13.59
N TYR A 189 4.38 3.34 -13.92
CA TYR A 189 4.06 1.98 -14.36
C TYR A 189 4.91 1.61 -15.57
N ASN A 190 5.29 0.35 -15.69
CA ASN A 190 5.85 -0.15 -16.94
C ASN A 190 4.75 -0.41 -17.97
N ARG A 191 5.13 -0.59 -19.25
CA ARG A 191 4.20 -0.80 -20.35
C ARG A 191 3.22 -1.95 -20.11
N ARG A 192 3.67 -3.06 -19.50
CA ARG A 192 2.80 -4.22 -19.24
C ARG A 192 1.66 -3.88 -18.28
N ILE A 193 1.98 -3.20 -17.20
CA ILE A 193 0.98 -2.85 -16.17
C ILE A 193 0.07 -1.72 -16.65
N PHE A 194 0.59 -0.84 -17.48
CA PHE A 194 -0.26 0.19 -18.09
C PHE A 194 -1.53 -0.39 -18.72
N TYR A 195 -1.42 -1.45 -19.51
CA TYR A 195 -2.60 -2.09 -20.12
C TYR A 195 -3.53 -2.72 -19.08
N LEU A 196 -2.97 -3.38 -18.06
CA LEU A 196 -3.77 -4.01 -17.00
C LEU A 196 -4.58 -2.99 -16.18
N GLU A 197 -4.03 -1.79 -15.96
CA GLU A 197 -4.69 -0.71 -15.21
C GLU A 197 -5.60 0.14 -16.11
N ALA A 198 -5.29 0.28 -17.39
CA ALA A 198 -6.04 1.10 -18.32
C ALA A 198 -7.37 0.44 -18.75
N GLU A 199 -7.40 -0.89 -18.95
CA GLU A 199 -8.63 -1.58 -19.38
C GLU A 199 -9.80 -1.44 -18.37
N PRO A 200 -9.61 -1.67 -17.05
CA PRO A 200 -10.67 -1.43 -16.06
C PRO A 200 -11.13 0.02 -16.02
N LEU A 201 -10.23 0.97 -16.30
CA LEU A 201 -10.56 2.39 -16.35
C LEU A 201 -11.47 2.69 -17.53
N LEU A 202 -11.21 2.10 -18.70
CA LEU A 202 -12.09 2.21 -19.88
C LEU A 202 -13.47 1.57 -19.63
N GLU A 203 -13.50 0.40 -19.01
CA GLU A 203 -14.76 -0.27 -18.65
C GLU A 203 -15.59 0.59 -17.70
N THR A 204 -14.95 1.15 -16.68
CA THR A 204 -15.60 2.04 -15.72
C THR A 204 -16.13 3.31 -16.40
N ALA A 205 -15.39 3.87 -17.37
CA ALA A 205 -15.81 5.04 -18.13
C ALA A 205 -17.06 4.74 -18.98
N ARG A 206 -17.10 3.57 -19.62
CA ARG A 206 -18.27 3.13 -20.41
C ARG A 206 -19.53 3.00 -19.55
N HIS A 207 -19.41 2.48 -18.32
CA HIS A 207 -20.54 2.30 -17.42
C HIS A 207 -21.06 3.62 -16.82
N ASN A 208 -20.17 4.58 -16.60
CA ASN A 208 -20.52 5.84 -15.92
C ASN A 208 -20.65 7.03 -16.88
N GLU A 209 -20.66 6.80 -18.20
CA GLU A 209 -20.89 7.80 -19.25
C GLU A 209 -19.91 9.00 -19.19
N TYR A 210 -18.66 8.80 -18.77
CA TYR A 210 -17.60 9.79 -18.90
C TYR A 210 -16.57 9.38 -19.94
N GLY A 211 -15.77 10.35 -20.41
CA GLY A 211 -14.79 10.09 -21.44
C GLY A 211 -13.40 9.83 -20.87
N ILE A 212 -12.53 9.33 -21.71
CA ILE A 212 -11.13 9.05 -21.42
C ILE A 212 -10.25 9.94 -22.28
N GLY A 213 -9.31 10.63 -21.64
CA GLY A 213 -8.18 11.29 -22.30
C GLY A 213 -6.95 10.39 -22.26
N CYS A 214 -6.32 10.21 -23.41
CA CYS A 214 -5.02 9.56 -23.55
C CYS A 214 -3.98 10.58 -23.99
N PHE A 215 -2.81 10.56 -23.37
CA PHE A 215 -1.70 11.48 -23.60
C PHE A 215 -0.47 10.66 -23.96
N PHE A 216 0.15 10.98 -25.08
CA PHE A 216 1.45 10.45 -25.47
C PHE A 216 2.49 11.56 -25.35
N ILE A 217 3.56 11.29 -24.62
CA ILE A 217 4.56 12.28 -24.21
C ILE A 217 5.94 11.75 -24.58
N ASP A 218 6.77 12.59 -25.18
CA ASP A 218 8.10 12.24 -25.66
C ASP A 218 9.07 13.39 -25.36
N VAL A 219 10.29 13.06 -24.91
CA VAL A 219 11.37 14.06 -24.71
C VAL A 219 12.01 14.36 -26.04
N ASP A 220 11.92 15.61 -26.47
CA ASP A 220 12.50 16.05 -27.74
C ASP A 220 14.02 15.92 -27.69
N GLU A 221 14.62 15.40 -28.78
CA GLU A 221 16.07 15.26 -28.95
C GLU A 221 16.78 14.50 -27.78
N PHE A 222 16.11 13.55 -27.14
CA PHE A 222 16.65 12.83 -25.98
C PHE A 222 18.01 12.18 -26.26
N LYS A 223 18.22 11.64 -27.45
CA LYS A 223 19.52 11.10 -27.86
C LYS A 223 20.61 12.18 -27.85
N TYR A 224 20.33 13.38 -28.33
CA TYR A 224 21.28 14.50 -28.30
C TYR A 224 21.63 14.90 -26.86
N ILE A 225 20.65 14.87 -25.95
CA ILE A 225 20.88 15.12 -24.51
C ILE A 225 21.88 14.10 -23.96
N ASN A 226 21.65 12.80 -24.22
CA ASN A 226 22.56 11.74 -23.78
C ASN A 226 23.96 11.87 -24.38
N ASP A 227 24.03 12.13 -25.69
CA ASP A 227 25.33 12.21 -26.41
C ASP A 227 26.15 13.43 -25.95
N ARG A 228 25.52 14.54 -25.58
CA ARG A 228 26.17 15.79 -25.18
C ARG A 228 26.46 15.90 -23.68
N PHE A 229 25.52 15.48 -22.81
CA PHE A 229 25.56 15.70 -21.36
C PHE A 229 25.75 14.41 -20.56
N GLY A 230 25.72 13.25 -21.22
CA GLY A 230 25.89 11.94 -20.60
C GLY A 230 24.57 11.31 -20.16
N HIS A 231 24.58 9.98 -19.99
CA HIS A 231 23.39 9.20 -19.62
C HIS A 231 22.82 9.56 -18.23
N ASP A 232 23.68 9.94 -17.27
CA ASP A 232 23.23 10.34 -15.94
C ASP A 232 22.32 11.57 -15.99
N ILE A 233 22.60 12.50 -16.89
CA ILE A 233 21.76 13.69 -17.13
C ILE A 233 20.49 13.30 -17.87
N GLY A 234 20.56 12.40 -18.85
CA GLY A 234 19.38 11.85 -19.50
C GLY A 234 18.45 11.15 -18.53
N ASP A 235 18.98 10.35 -17.62
CA ASP A 235 18.23 9.70 -16.56
C ASP A 235 17.57 10.72 -15.62
N ALA A 236 18.27 11.79 -15.25
CA ALA A 236 17.71 12.88 -14.45
C ALA A 236 16.56 13.59 -15.16
N VAL A 237 16.64 13.79 -16.49
CA VAL A 237 15.53 14.35 -17.29
C VAL A 237 14.30 13.45 -17.25
N LEU A 238 14.46 12.15 -17.41
CA LEU A 238 13.35 11.18 -17.35
C LEU A 238 12.71 11.11 -15.96
N ILE A 239 13.51 11.11 -14.90
CA ILE A 239 13.03 11.14 -13.51
C ILE A 239 12.23 12.42 -13.24
N ASN A 240 12.77 13.58 -13.67
CA ASN A 240 12.06 14.85 -13.49
C ASN A 240 10.76 14.91 -14.28
N LEU A 241 10.73 14.38 -15.52
CA LEU A 241 9.50 14.31 -16.32
C LEU A 241 8.46 13.41 -15.65
N ALA A 242 8.85 12.24 -15.17
CA ALA A 242 7.97 11.34 -14.45
C ALA A 242 7.35 12.00 -13.21
N ASN A 243 8.17 12.63 -12.37
CA ASN A 243 7.73 13.34 -11.18
C ASN A 243 6.78 14.50 -11.52
N TRP A 244 7.11 15.25 -12.58
CA TRP A 244 6.27 16.33 -13.06
C TRP A 244 4.90 15.79 -13.54
N LEU A 245 4.88 14.72 -14.35
CA LEU A 245 3.65 14.09 -14.80
C LEU A 245 2.80 13.63 -13.62
N MET A 246 3.39 12.91 -12.66
CA MET A 246 2.68 12.44 -11.47
C MET A 246 2.09 13.61 -10.64
N ALA A 247 2.73 14.77 -10.62
CA ALA A 247 2.23 15.96 -9.93
C ALA A 247 1.15 16.71 -10.70
N GLN A 248 1.09 16.61 -12.04
CA GLN A 248 0.07 17.30 -12.85
C GLN A 248 -1.22 16.49 -13.02
N PHE A 249 -1.10 15.17 -13.14
CA PHE A 249 -2.25 14.31 -13.38
C PHE A 249 -3.00 13.99 -12.06
N PRO A 250 -4.34 13.79 -12.12
CA PRO A 250 -5.11 13.38 -10.96
C PRO A 250 -4.74 11.96 -10.50
N GLN A 251 -5.03 11.63 -9.26
CA GLN A 251 -4.67 10.35 -8.64
C GLN A 251 -5.23 9.11 -9.39
N GLN A 252 -6.35 9.28 -10.10
CA GLN A 252 -6.98 8.21 -10.88
C GLN A 252 -6.28 7.96 -12.24
N ALA A 253 -5.29 8.79 -12.61
CA ALA A 253 -4.59 8.62 -13.86
C ALA A 253 -3.62 7.44 -13.81
N VAL A 254 -3.55 6.70 -14.90
CA VAL A 254 -2.57 5.64 -15.11
C VAL A 254 -1.44 6.21 -15.95
N ILE A 255 -0.24 6.35 -15.36
CA ILE A 255 0.93 6.95 -16.01
C ILE A 255 2.01 5.89 -16.14
N SER A 256 2.55 5.73 -17.35
CA SER A 256 3.57 4.71 -17.69
C SER A 256 4.74 5.32 -18.43
N ARG A 257 5.94 4.80 -18.16
CA ARG A 257 7.05 4.88 -19.10
C ARG A 257 6.86 3.79 -20.14
N TYR A 258 6.49 4.20 -21.35
CA TYR A 258 6.04 3.31 -22.42
C TYR A 258 7.21 2.79 -23.27
N GLY A 259 8.24 3.60 -23.45
CA GLY A 259 9.47 3.34 -24.19
C GLY A 259 10.67 3.97 -23.51
N GLY A 260 11.77 4.17 -24.24
CA GLY A 260 13.02 4.78 -23.73
C GLY A 260 12.79 6.18 -23.14
N ASP A 261 12.29 7.08 -23.95
CA ASP A 261 11.98 8.49 -23.65
C ASP A 261 10.49 8.82 -23.79
N GLU A 262 9.66 7.79 -23.99
CA GLU A 262 8.22 7.88 -24.22
C GLU A 262 7.43 7.56 -22.94
N PHE A 263 6.43 8.41 -22.64
CA PHE A 263 5.48 8.20 -21.57
C PHE A 263 4.06 8.22 -22.13
N VAL A 264 3.20 7.43 -21.51
CA VAL A 264 1.76 7.42 -21.82
C VAL A 264 0.98 7.61 -20.54
N ALA A 265 -0.03 8.47 -20.59
CA ALA A 265 -0.95 8.66 -19.49
C ALA A 265 -2.38 8.52 -19.98
N ILE A 266 -3.25 7.91 -19.16
CA ILE A 266 -4.68 7.79 -19.43
C ILE A 266 -5.45 8.25 -18.19
N CYS A 267 -6.53 9.01 -18.40
CA CYS A 267 -7.23 9.67 -17.31
C CYS A 267 -8.71 9.88 -17.66
N PRO A 268 -9.66 9.66 -16.73
CA PRO A 268 -11.06 9.93 -16.92
C PRO A 268 -11.35 11.44 -16.87
N PHE A 269 -12.32 11.88 -17.71
CA PHE A 269 -12.85 13.24 -17.73
C PHE A 269 -14.37 13.23 -17.81
N VAL A 270 -15.01 14.09 -17.03
CA VAL A 270 -16.47 14.19 -17.02
C VAL A 270 -17.04 14.60 -18.37
N HIS A 271 -16.32 15.42 -19.14
CA HIS A 271 -16.70 15.85 -20.49
C HIS A 271 -15.48 16.37 -21.27
N LYS A 272 -15.62 16.44 -22.59
CA LYS A 272 -14.56 16.84 -23.53
C LYS A 272 -13.94 18.21 -23.23
N GLN A 273 -14.72 19.17 -22.75
CA GLN A 273 -14.23 20.51 -22.40
C GLN A 273 -13.24 20.46 -21.22
N ALA A 274 -13.49 19.61 -20.21
CA ALA A 274 -12.57 19.41 -19.09
C ALA A 274 -11.23 18.83 -19.57
N PHE A 275 -11.27 17.83 -20.47
CA PHE A 275 -10.08 17.30 -21.13
C PHE A 275 -9.31 18.38 -21.89
N GLN A 276 -9.99 19.18 -22.72
CA GLN A 276 -9.34 20.23 -23.48
C GLN A 276 -8.66 21.27 -22.60
N ALA A 277 -9.33 21.72 -21.54
CA ALA A 277 -8.75 22.64 -20.57
C ALA A 277 -7.51 22.07 -19.89
N PHE A 278 -7.57 20.79 -19.47
CA PHE A 278 -6.44 20.10 -18.86
C PHE A 278 -5.25 19.96 -19.84
N TYR A 279 -5.50 19.58 -21.07
CA TYR A 279 -4.47 19.47 -22.10
C TYR A 279 -3.79 20.81 -22.40
N GLN A 280 -4.56 21.90 -22.53
CA GLN A 280 -4.01 23.24 -22.70
C GLN A 280 -3.15 23.67 -21.49
N GLN A 281 -3.59 23.34 -20.28
CA GLN A 281 -2.83 23.61 -19.07
C GLN A 281 -1.48 22.83 -19.06
N LEU A 282 -1.49 21.54 -19.41
CA LEU A 282 -0.28 20.74 -19.53
C LEU A 282 0.69 21.36 -20.55
N GLN A 283 0.23 21.70 -21.75
CA GLN A 283 1.04 22.31 -22.79
C GLN A 283 1.64 23.66 -22.37
N SER A 284 0.91 24.46 -21.57
CA SER A 284 1.42 25.73 -21.08
C SER A 284 2.51 25.56 -20.03
N LYS A 285 2.34 24.60 -19.13
CA LYS A 285 3.27 24.35 -18.01
C LYS A 285 4.56 23.64 -18.45
N ILE A 286 4.48 22.75 -19.44
CA ILE A 286 5.63 21.95 -19.88
C ILE A 286 6.73 22.80 -20.59
N LYS A 287 6.40 23.97 -21.09
CA LYS A 287 7.33 24.88 -21.77
C LYS A 287 8.52 25.34 -20.89
N MET A 288 8.38 25.24 -19.57
CA MET A 288 9.41 25.57 -18.58
C MET A 288 9.80 24.36 -17.75
N PHE A 289 9.82 23.20 -18.38
CA PHE A 289 9.93 21.94 -17.69
C PHE A 289 11.31 21.71 -17.03
N PHE A 290 12.42 21.85 -17.79
CA PHE A 290 13.74 21.54 -17.27
C PHE A 290 14.84 22.31 -18.03
N LEU A 291 15.83 22.79 -17.29
CA LEU A 291 16.98 23.49 -17.83
C LEU A 291 18.26 22.72 -17.44
N ILE A 292 19.12 22.44 -18.42
CA ILE A 292 20.43 21.82 -18.21
C ILE A 292 21.45 22.87 -18.63
N GLU A 293 22.16 23.50 -17.67
CA GLU A 293 23.00 24.67 -17.96
C GLU A 293 22.17 25.74 -18.72
N ASP A 294 22.52 26.03 -19.96
CA ASP A 294 21.77 26.95 -20.84
C ASP A 294 20.88 26.22 -21.85
N TYR A 295 20.78 24.87 -21.78
CA TYR A 295 19.97 24.08 -22.69
C TYR A 295 18.58 23.80 -22.11
N SER A 296 17.54 24.30 -22.79
CA SER A 296 16.15 24.05 -22.42
C SER A 296 15.68 22.73 -23.01
N VAL A 297 15.36 21.77 -22.14
CA VAL A 297 14.75 20.49 -22.55
C VAL A 297 13.31 20.73 -22.96
N SER A 298 12.96 20.38 -24.19
CA SER A 298 11.59 20.41 -24.69
C SER A 298 10.94 19.01 -24.63
N VAL A 299 9.63 19.01 -24.49
CA VAL A 299 8.81 17.81 -24.42
C VAL A 299 7.59 17.99 -25.32
N SER A 300 7.34 17.03 -26.19
CA SER A 300 6.18 16.99 -27.05
C SER A 300 5.06 16.19 -26.41
N ILE A 301 3.87 16.77 -26.28
CA ILE A 301 2.66 16.12 -25.74
C ILE A 301 1.59 16.10 -26.80
N GLY A 302 1.17 14.92 -27.24
CA GLY A 302 -0.03 14.70 -28.03
C GLY A 302 -1.13 14.11 -27.16
N ALA A 303 -2.38 14.39 -27.49
CA ALA A 303 -3.49 13.86 -26.72
C ALA A 303 -4.70 13.57 -27.60
N ASP A 304 -5.48 12.58 -27.22
CA ASP A 304 -6.76 12.20 -27.80
C ASP A 304 -7.81 11.96 -26.73
N TYR A 305 -9.06 12.15 -27.09
CA TYR A 305 -10.21 11.99 -26.19
C TYR A 305 -11.29 11.16 -26.85
N ALA A 306 -11.75 10.14 -26.14
CA ALA A 306 -12.86 9.32 -26.58
C ALA A 306 -13.92 9.18 -25.49
N GLU A 307 -15.19 9.10 -25.90
CA GLU A 307 -16.35 8.87 -25.06
C GLU A 307 -17.38 8.01 -25.78
N GLY A 308 -18.27 7.33 -25.06
CA GLY A 308 -19.33 6.50 -25.60
C GLY A 308 -18.81 5.43 -26.57
N GLU A 309 -19.40 5.35 -27.76
CA GLU A 309 -19.03 4.35 -28.78
C GLU A 309 -17.60 4.53 -29.33
N SER A 310 -17.00 5.72 -29.21
CA SER A 310 -15.62 5.98 -29.63
C SER A 310 -14.57 5.41 -28.69
N LEU A 311 -14.95 4.99 -27.48
CA LEU A 311 -14.11 4.27 -26.51
C LEU A 311 -13.87 2.82 -26.96
N ALA A 312 -13.08 2.62 -28.04
CA ALA A 312 -12.87 1.29 -28.63
C ALA A 312 -11.98 0.39 -27.75
N ASN A 313 -10.70 0.72 -27.65
CA ASN A 313 -9.71 0.02 -26.83
C ASN A 313 -8.51 0.93 -26.54
N VAL A 314 -7.64 0.48 -25.61
CA VAL A 314 -6.44 1.24 -25.17
C VAL A 314 -5.50 1.51 -26.35
N ASP A 315 -5.27 0.55 -27.23
CA ASP A 315 -4.35 0.71 -28.37
C ASP A 315 -4.81 1.79 -29.37
N ALA A 316 -6.11 1.91 -29.60
CA ALA A 316 -6.67 2.93 -30.49
C ALA A 316 -6.43 4.34 -29.92
N LEU A 317 -6.65 4.52 -28.62
CA LEU A 317 -6.39 5.79 -27.90
C LEU A 317 -4.90 6.17 -27.96
N ILE A 318 -4.01 5.21 -27.64
CA ILE A 318 -2.56 5.44 -27.70
C ILE A 318 -2.14 5.86 -29.11
N ARG A 319 -2.60 5.16 -30.14
CA ARG A 319 -2.25 5.45 -31.53
C ARG A 319 -2.67 6.85 -31.96
N GLN A 320 -3.85 7.30 -31.55
CA GLN A 320 -4.31 8.65 -31.89
C GLN A 320 -3.52 9.72 -31.12
N ALA A 321 -3.26 9.50 -29.85
CA ALA A 321 -2.44 10.40 -29.04
C ALA A 321 -0.99 10.50 -29.59
N ASP A 322 -0.40 9.39 -30.04
CA ASP A 322 0.92 9.34 -30.69
C ASP A 322 0.94 10.15 -32.00
N ILE A 323 -0.08 9.98 -32.87
CA ILE A 323 -0.20 10.79 -34.09
C ILE A 323 -0.25 12.28 -33.77
N CYS A 324 -1.01 12.68 -32.76
CA CYS A 324 -1.08 14.08 -32.31
C CYS A 324 0.28 14.55 -31.75
N MET A 325 0.99 13.74 -30.97
CA MET A 325 2.31 14.05 -30.44
C MET A 325 3.32 14.27 -31.56
N TYR A 326 3.33 13.41 -32.57
CA TYR A 326 4.25 13.56 -33.71
C TYR A 326 4.01 14.86 -34.47
N GLN A 327 2.75 15.33 -34.60
CA GLN A 327 2.46 16.64 -35.19
C GLN A 327 3.03 17.80 -34.37
N VAL A 328 2.92 17.74 -33.04
CA VAL A 328 3.51 18.73 -32.13
C VAL A 328 5.04 18.73 -32.27
N LYS A 329 5.67 17.56 -32.24
CA LYS A 329 7.12 17.38 -32.37
C LYS A 329 7.67 17.98 -33.67
N ARG A 330 6.99 17.76 -34.79
CA ARG A 330 7.36 18.39 -36.08
C ARG A 330 7.24 19.92 -36.06
N ALA A 331 6.26 20.46 -35.38
CA ALA A 331 6.12 21.89 -35.21
C ALA A 331 7.28 22.51 -34.42
N HIS A 332 7.70 21.85 -33.32
CA HIS A 332 8.88 22.26 -32.52
C HIS A 332 10.14 22.28 -33.37
N GLN A 333 10.43 21.24 -34.15
CA GLN A 333 11.59 21.15 -35.02
C GLN A 333 11.64 22.25 -36.08
N THR A 334 10.47 22.61 -36.65
CA THR A 334 10.38 23.66 -37.66
C THR A 334 10.68 25.06 -37.08
N VAL A 335 10.35 25.28 -35.82
CA VAL A 335 10.63 26.52 -35.08
C VAL A 335 12.13 26.63 -34.74
N SER A 336 12.72 25.54 -34.22
CA SER A 336 14.16 25.47 -33.91
C SER A 336 15.06 25.67 -35.13
N ALA A 337 14.66 25.11 -36.29
CA ALA A 337 15.41 25.27 -37.53
C ALA A 337 15.33 26.69 -38.14
N ARG A 338 14.41 27.56 -37.70
CA ARG A 338 14.29 28.97 -38.14
C ARG A 338 15.02 29.94 -37.21
N LEU A 339 15.46 29.50 -36.05
CA LEU A 339 16.15 30.32 -35.04
C LEU A 339 17.68 30.09 -35.06
N ASN A 340 18.16 29.07 -35.78
CA ASN A 340 19.54 28.80 -36.12
C ASN A 340 19.84 29.23 -37.57
#